data_12c642eac613fe71ba713c5d6a041c48
#
_entry.id   12c642eac613fe71ba713c5d6a041c48
#
_cell.length_a   1.000
_cell.length_b   1.000
_cell.length_c   1.000
_cell.angle_alpha   90.00
_cell.angle_beta   90.00
_cell.angle_gamma   90.00
#
_symmetry.space_group_name_H-M   'P 1'
#
loop_
_entity.id
_entity.type
_entity.pdbx_description
1 polymer ?
#
loop_
_entity_poly.entity_id
_entity_poly.type
_entity_poly.pdbx_seq_one_letter_code
_entity_poly.pdbx_strand_id
1 'polypeptide(L)'
;MAERRRALIVGPYKAHNFGDDLVGGILAKHLQQHGYDVSIPRLSEANSAWLGTAHAEGYDGLFESADLVVVGGGGIMSDTSGAKPGASHLQFVADAQQSGALAASTPVVVTSVGAGPWLRERSRRLALGVSARADAVGVRDQESYDHLHGLGVPAEKIVLGADVALLTPEYLPFVPSRSGKLGLQFDVSAFEDVQGNRELPAIVETLGAYARKRRKDVILIRNGRARSEIAPAAPGAELLSYTTLEDFLPRLGGMRALFTSHLHLAITSYSQRIPTFSLYVREKTRRFYEQIGHPERALDLRVATVKDLKRFLAAAEKAKWADADETSLQRLRGQANTLVELLR
;
A
#
# COMPACT_ATOMS: atom_id res chain seq x y z
N MET A 1 16.60 -28.82 17.98
CA MET A 1 15.75 -28.14 17.04
C MET A 1 16.65 -27.41 16.06
N ALA A 2 16.43 -27.54 14.76
CA ALA A 2 17.19 -26.73 13.79
C ALA A 2 16.98 -25.25 14.08
N GLU A 3 18.04 -24.47 14.05
CA GLU A 3 17.95 -23.01 14.17
C GLU A 3 17.11 -22.47 13.01
N ARG A 4 16.10 -21.63 13.31
CA ARG A 4 15.26 -21.04 12.27
C ARG A 4 16.06 -19.98 11.52
N ARG A 5 15.87 -19.92 10.20
CA ARG A 5 16.45 -18.87 9.37
C ARG A 5 15.84 -17.51 9.74
N ARG A 6 16.62 -16.45 9.64
CA ARG A 6 16.20 -15.09 9.99
C ARG A 6 15.99 -14.25 8.75
N ALA A 7 14.82 -13.64 8.63
CA ALA A 7 14.51 -12.71 7.56
C ALA A 7 14.34 -11.28 8.08
N LEU A 8 14.98 -10.34 7.40
CA LEU A 8 14.87 -8.90 7.67
C LEU A 8 14.04 -8.24 6.58
N ILE A 9 12.92 -7.60 6.94
CA ILE A 9 12.10 -6.82 6.00
C ILE A 9 12.41 -5.33 6.15
N VAL A 10 12.85 -4.70 5.08
CA VAL A 10 13.22 -3.28 5.00
C VAL A 10 12.14 -2.51 4.27
N GLY A 11 11.57 -1.47 4.91
CA GLY A 11 10.51 -0.67 4.32
C GLY A 11 10.09 0.55 5.15
N PRO A 12 8.99 1.25 4.79
CA PRO A 12 8.60 2.54 5.37
C PRO A 12 7.76 2.44 6.65
N TYR A 13 8.00 1.47 7.51
CA TYR A 13 7.14 1.09 8.65
C TYR A 13 7.07 2.13 9.77
N LYS A 14 8.03 3.06 9.89
CA LYS A 14 7.99 4.17 10.87
C LYS A 14 6.81 5.14 10.67
N ALA A 15 6.21 5.12 9.49
CA ALA A 15 5.20 6.12 9.12
C ALA A 15 3.82 5.88 9.76
N HIS A 16 3.57 4.72 10.38
CA HIS A 16 2.24 4.29 10.82
C HIS A 16 1.20 4.45 9.69
N ASN A 17 1.56 3.92 8.52
CA ASN A 17 0.71 3.92 7.34
C ASN A 17 0.11 2.52 7.17
N PHE A 18 -1.21 2.44 7.16
CA PHE A 18 -1.92 1.18 7.03
C PHE A 18 -1.41 0.30 5.89
N GLY A 19 -1.20 0.90 4.71
CA GLY A 19 -0.79 0.14 3.53
C GLY A 19 0.60 -0.46 3.63
N ASP A 20 1.54 0.31 4.20
CA ASP A 20 2.91 -0.16 4.36
C ASP A 20 2.96 -1.27 5.43
N ASP A 21 2.31 -1.06 6.58
CA ASP A 21 2.24 -2.05 7.66
C ASP A 21 1.56 -3.35 7.19
N LEU A 22 0.49 -3.24 6.38
CA LEU A 22 -0.22 -4.37 5.80
C LEU A 22 0.67 -5.22 4.89
N VAL A 23 1.36 -4.57 3.95
CA VAL A 23 2.26 -5.29 3.02
C VAL A 23 3.39 -5.96 3.78
N GLY A 24 4.00 -5.26 4.74
CA GLY A 24 5.01 -5.87 5.64
C GLY A 24 4.47 -7.10 6.37
N GLY A 25 3.24 -7.02 6.87
CA GLY A 25 2.56 -8.13 7.55
C GLY A 25 2.31 -9.33 6.65
N ILE A 26 1.88 -9.12 5.40
CA ILE A 26 1.68 -10.20 4.41
C ILE A 26 3.00 -10.90 4.09
N LEU A 27 4.06 -10.13 3.81
CA LEU A 27 5.40 -10.67 3.54
C LEU A 27 5.93 -11.46 4.75
N ALA A 28 5.74 -10.93 5.97
CA ALA A 28 6.14 -11.62 7.19
C ALA A 28 5.42 -12.95 7.39
N LYS A 29 4.10 -12.98 7.19
CA LYS A 29 3.32 -14.22 7.31
C LYS A 29 3.72 -15.26 6.28
N HIS A 30 4.00 -14.85 5.05
CA HIS A 30 4.53 -15.75 4.03
C HIS A 30 5.88 -16.35 4.46
N LEU A 31 6.83 -15.53 4.90
CA LEU A 31 8.14 -15.98 5.36
C LEU A 31 8.06 -16.91 6.59
N GLN A 32 7.18 -16.62 7.55
CA GLN A 32 6.94 -17.47 8.72
C GLN A 32 6.42 -18.86 8.33
N GLN A 33 5.54 -18.94 7.31
CA GLN A 33 5.07 -20.22 6.76
C GLN A 33 6.21 -21.04 6.12
N HIS A 34 7.31 -20.36 5.69
CA HIS A 34 8.49 -20.98 5.13
C HIS A 34 9.64 -21.16 6.14
N GLY A 35 9.34 -21.04 7.44
CA GLY A 35 10.26 -21.37 8.53
C GLY A 35 11.24 -20.26 8.90
N TYR A 36 10.95 -18.99 8.53
CA TYR A 36 11.76 -17.86 8.97
C TYR A 36 11.23 -17.24 10.28
N ASP A 37 12.16 -16.82 11.13
CA ASP A 37 11.92 -15.80 12.14
C ASP A 37 12.08 -14.42 11.49
N VAL A 38 11.06 -13.57 11.60
CA VAL A 38 10.99 -12.33 10.83
C VAL A 38 11.14 -11.11 11.71
N SER A 39 12.00 -10.18 11.29
CA SER A 39 12.15 -8.85 11.88
C SER A 39 11.64 -7.78 10.89
N ILE A 40 10.79 -6.88 11.38
CA ILE A 40 10.33 -5.68 10.64
C ILE A 40 10.69 -4.45 11.48
N PRO A 41 11.89 -3.88 11.33
CA PRO A 41 12.28 -2.72 12.11
C PRO A 41 11.34 -1.53 11.92
N ARG A 42 11.09 -0.81 13.02
CA ARG A 42 10.23 0.38 13.07
C ARG A 42 8.72 0.14 12.86
N LEU A 43 8.30 -1.10 12.67
CA LEU A 43 6.89 -1.46 12.79
C LEU A 43 6.46 -1.23 14.25
N SER A 44 5.23 -0.80 14.49
CA SER A 44 4.75 -0.60 15.86
C SER A 44 4.82 -1.90 16.66
N GLU A 45 5.09 -1.78 17.96
CA GLU A 45 5.16 -2.93 18.87
C GLU A 45 3.87 -3.76 18.84
N ALA A 46 2.71 -3.10 18.82
CA ALA A 46 1.40 -3.76 18.74
C ALA A 46 1.24 -4.58 17.45
N ASN A 47 1.61 -4.01 16.28
CA ASN A 47 1.57 -4.75 15.02
C ASN A 47 2.62 -5.88 15.00
N SER A 48 3.81 -5.66 15.54
CA SER A 48 4.84 -6.70 15.64
C SER A 48 4.37 -7.88 16.49
N ALA A 49 3.77 -7.60 17.66
CA ALA A 49 3.22 -8.63 18.55
C ALA A 49 2.09 -9.43 17.86
N TRP A 50 1.14 -8.74 17.21
CA TRP A 50 0.05 -9.41 16.51
C TRP A 50 0.53 -10.26 15.33
N LEU A 51 1.53 -9.78 14.60
CA LEU A 51 2.13 -10.52 13.47
C LEU A 51 3.08 -11.64 13.93
N GLY A 52 3.52 -11.64 15.20
CA GLY A 52 4.53 -12.57 15.69
C GLY A 52 5.92 -12.31 15.09
N THR A 53 6.26 -11.03 14.85
CA THR A 53 7.56 -10.59 14.35
C THR A 53 8.39 -9.98 15.47
N ALA A 54 9.72 -10.00 15.34
CA ALA A 54 10.57 -9.29 16.27
C ALA A 54 10.44 -7.77 16.08
N HIS A 55 10.19 -7.07 17.21
CA HIS A 55 10.19 -5.61 17.23
C HIS A 55 11.62 -5.09 17.34
N ALA A 56 11.94 -4.04 16.57
CA ALA A 56 13.22 -3.32 16.67
C ALA A 56 13.03 -1.85 16.25
N GLU A 57 13.68 -0.93 16.99
CA GLU A 57 13.63 0.51 16.70
C GLU A 57 14.48 0.92 15.49
N GLY A 58 15.45 0.10 15.10
CA GLY A 58 16.39 0.34 14.01
C GLY A 58 16.87 -0.92 13.34
N TYR A 59 17.95 -0.82 12.60
CA TYR A 59 18.53 -1.91 11.81
C TYR A 59 19.84 -2.48 12.41
N ASP A 60 20.26 -1.99 13.58
CA ASP A 60 21.55 -2.34 14.19
C ASP A 60 21.64 -3.85 14.46
N GLY A 61 22.70 -4.49 13.95
CA GLY A 61 22.96 -5.92 14.07
C GLY A 61 22.01 -6.84 13.28
N LEU A 62 20.97 -6.30 12.63
CA LEU A 62 19.97 -7.10 11.94
C LEU A 62 20.41 -7.53 10.54
N PHE A 63 21.19 -6.72 9.84
CA PHE A 63 21.73 -7.09 8.53
C PHE A 63 22.77 -8.21 8.64
N GLU A 64 23.64 -8.16 9.67
CA GLU A 64 24.67 -9.17 9.93
C GLU A 64 24.07 -10.53 10.27
N SER A 65 22.92 -10.51 10.92
CA SER A 65 22.26 -11.71 11.40
C SER A 65 21.23 -12.29 10.44
N ALA A 66 20.95 -11.62 9.32
CA ALA A 66 19.90 -12.03 8.37
C ALA A 66 20.40 -13.12 7.41
N ASP A 67 19.60 -14.18 7.25
CA ASP A 67 19.76 -15.20 6.22
C ASP A 67 19.05 -14.79 4.90
N LEU A 68 18.14 -13.81 4.97
CA LEU A 68 17.43 -13.21 3.84
C LEU A 68 17.09 -11.76 4.16
N VAL A 69 17.36 -10.85 3.23
CA VAL A 69 16.89 -9.45 3.29
C VAL A 69 15.82 -9.23 2.24
N VAL A 70 14.65 -8.78 2.68
CA VAL A 70 13.53 -8.43 1.82
C VAL A 70 13.34 -6.90 1.83
N VAL A 71 13.39 -6.29 0.66
CA VAL A 71 13.06 -4.87 0.47
C VAL A 71 11.64 -4.82 -0.06
N GLY A 72 10.69 -4.44 0.78
CA GLY A 72 9.31 -4.68 0.43
C GLY A 72 8.31 -3.61 0.82
N GLY A 73 7.33 -3.53 -0.07
CA GLY A 73 6.09 -2.80 0.10
C GLY A 73 6.08 -1.34 -0.31
N GLY A 74 4.98 -0.96 -0.91
CA GLY A 74 4.67 0.42 -1.20
C GLY A 74 5.47 1.06 -2.34
N GLY A 75 5.50 2.38 -2.36
CA GLY A 75 6.18 3.18 -3.39
C GLY A 75 7.61 3.55 -3.02
N ILE A 76 8.37 2.64 -2.40
CA ILE A 76 9.72 2.91 -1.88
C ILE A 76 10.79 3.10 -2.97
N MET A 77 10.52 2.67 -4.18
CA MET A 77 11.41 2.84 -5.35
C MET A 77 10.94 3.98 -6.25
N SER A 78 10.39 5.05 -5.69
CA SER A 78 9.94 6.23 -6.45
C SER A 78 10.22 7.51 -5.68
N ASP A 79 10.35 8.64 -6.39
CA ASP A 79 10.27 9.97 -5.79
C ASP A 79 8.83 10.47 -5.82
N THR A 80 8.39 11.00 -4.70
CA THR A 80 7.16 11.80 -4.67
C THR A 80 7.52 13.28 -4.81
N SER A 81 6.58 14.09 -5.26
CA SER A 81 6.73 15.55 -5.39
C SER A 81 7.03 16.27 -4.07
N GLY A 82 6.96 15.57 -2.93
CA GLY A 82 7.26 16.13 -1.61
C GLY A 82 8.75 16.23 -1.26
N ALA A 83 9.06 16.94 -0.14
CA ALA A 83 10.43 17.22 0.30
C ALA A 83 11.24 15.97 0.71
N LYS A 84 10.60 14.82 0.93
CA LYS A 84 11.28 13.60 1.37
C LYS A 84 11.49 12.66 0.18
N PRO A 85 12.75 12.22 -0.08
CA PRO A 85 13.03 11.20 -1.10
C PRO A 85 12.32 9.89 -0.76
N GLY A 86 11.54 9.35 -1.68
CA GLY A 86 10.89 8.04 -1.51
C GLY A 86 11.89 6.90 -1.37
N ALA A 87 13.04 7.02 -2.01
CA ALA A 87 14.14 6.04 -1.98
C ALA A 87 14.95 6.03 -0.66
N SER A 88 14.58 6.82 0.37
CA SER A 88 15.34 6.90 1.64
C SER A 88 15.48 5.55 2.36
N HIS A 89 14.54 4.64 2.18
CA HIS A 89 14.60 3.29 2.78
C HIS A 89 15.64 2.38 2.09
N LEU A 90 15.91 2.62 0.81
CA LEU A 90 16.95 1.90 0.07
C LEU A 90 18.35 2.26 0.57
N GLN A 91 18.52 3.43 1.19
CA GLN A 91 19.78 3.84 1.78
C GLN A 91 20.26 2.88 2.87
N PHE A 92 19.35 2.35 3.71
CA PHE A 92 19.73 1.37 4.74
C PHE A 92 20.38 0.12 4.14
N VAL A 93 19.87 -0.36 3.00
CA VAL A 93 20.44 -1.51 2.30
C VAL A 93 21.80 -1.14 1.68
N ALA A 94 21.90 0.02 1.05
CA ALA A 94 23.15 0.51 0.46
C ALA A 94 24.25 0.72 1.52
N ASP A 95 23.91 1.31 2.67
CA ASP A 95 24.83 1.54 3.79
C ASP A 95 25.30 0.22 4.40
N ALA A 96 24.39 -0.75 4.57
CA ALA A 96 24.73 -2.08 5.07
C ALA A 96 25.66 -2.85 4.12
N GLN A 97 25.47 -2.70 2.81
CA GLN A 97 26.40 -3.25 1.81
C GLN A 97 27.80 -2.58 1.88
N GLN A 98 27.79 -1.25 1.95
CA GLN A 98 29.04 -0.48 1.94
C GLN A 98 29.88 -0.74 3.21
N SER A 99 29.22 -0.92 4.36
CA SER A 99 29.91 -1.22 5.64
C SER A 99 30.33 -2.69 5.78
N GLY A 100 29.80 -3.58 4.93
CA GLY A 100 29.99 -5.03 5.07
C GLY A 100 29.04 -5.71 6.07
N ALA A 101 28.11 -4.96 6.67
CA ALA A 101 27.08 -5.49 7.56
C ALA A 101 26.12 -6.46 6.82
N LEU A 102 25.82 -6.17 5.56
CA LEU A 102 25.12 -7.08 4.66
C LEU A 102 26.16 -7.89 3.86
N ALA A 103 26.33 -9.17 4.20
CA ALA A 103 27.27 -10.05 3.52
C ALA A 103 26.92 -10.22 2.03
N ALA A 104 27.94 -10.38 1.18
CA ALA A 104 27.75 -10.57 -0.25
C ALA A 104 26.96 -11.85 -0.57
N SER A 105 27.06 -12.87 0.27
CA SER A 105 26.36 -14.16 0.14
C SER A 105 24.90 -14.13 0.63
N THR A 106 24.49 -13.12 1.42
CA THR A 106 23.12 -13.03 1.93
C THR A 106 22.16 -12.68 0.79
N PRO A 107 21.15 -13.51 0.49
CA PRO A 107 20.14 -13.20 -0.52
C PRO A 107 19.41 -11.88 -0.24
N VAL A 108 19.16 -11.10 -1.29
CA VAL A 108 18.36 -9.87 -1.23
C VAL A 108 17.25 -9.96 -2.26
N VAL A 109 16.02 -9.82 -1.83
CA VAL A 109 14.85 -9.80 -2.72
C VAL A 109 14.11 -8.49 -2.55
N VAL A 110 13.89 -7.79 -3.66
CA VAL A 110 12.97 -6.65 -3.72
C VAL A 110 11.63 -7.17 -4.18
N THR A 111 10.53 -6.89 -3.45
CA THR A 111 9.23 -7.41 -3.86
C THR A 111 8.07 -6.48 -3.49
N SER A 112 6.97 -6.60 -4.24
CA SER A 112 5.74 -5.82 -4.06
C SER A 112 5.94 -4.31 -4.07
N VAL A 113 6.87 -3.82 -4.88
CA VAL A 113 7.20 -2.40 -4.97
C VAL A 113 6.55 -1.73 -6.16
N GLY A 114 6.18 -0.44 -5.98
CA GLY A 114 5.97 0.49 -7.07
C GLY A 114 7.27 1.25 -7.35
N ALA A 115 7.67 1.35 -8.61
CA ALA A 115 8.91 1.99 -9.03
C ALA A 115 8.67 3.18 -9.96
N GLY A 116 9.52 4.22 -9.86
CA GLY A 116 9.44 5.45 -10.65
C GLY A 116 8.18 6.30 -10.40
N PRO A 117 8.15 7.50 -10.99
CA PRO A 117 9.29 8.16 -11.60
C PRO A 117 10.36 8.58 -10.57
N TRP A 118 11.58 8.81 -11.04
CA TRP A 118 12.66 9.34 -10.20
C TRP A 118 12.99 10.78 -10.60
N LEU A 119 12.75 11.70 -9.70
CA LEU A 119 13.00 13.14 -9.90
C LEU A 119 14.43 13.54 -9.53
N ARG A 120 15.12 12.69 -8.73
CA ARG A 120 16.47 12.96 -8.21
C ARG A 120 17.45 11.88 -8.63
N GLU A 121 18.64 12.30 -9.03
CA GLU A 121 19.72 11.39 -9.42
C GLU A 121 20.15 10.45 -8.29
N ARG A 122 20.12 10.92 -7.03
CA ARG A 122 20.37 10.06 -5.86
C ARG A 122 19.38 8.90 -5.78
N SER A 123 18.09 9.17 -5.98
CA SER A 123 17.05 8.14 -5.93
C SER A 123 17.20 7.12 -7.05
N ARG A 124 17.58 7.58 -8.25
CA ARG A 124 17.89 6.70 -9.39
C ARG A 124 19.06 5.77 -9.06
N ARG A 125 20.16 6.31 -8.53
CA ARG A 125 21.35 5.52 -8.16
C ARG A 125 21.04 4.50 -7.07
N LEU A 126 20.27 4.88 -6.04
CA LEU A 126 19.85 3.95 -4.99
C LEU A 126 18.97 2.83 -5.55
N ALA A 127 17.96 3.16 -6.36
CA ALA A 127 17.08 2.17 -6.97
C ALA A 127 17.88 1.19 -7.86
N LEU A 128 18.78 1.71 -8.71
CA LEU A 128 19.63 0.88 -9.55
C LEU A 128 20.59 0.01 -8.72
N GLY A 129 21.26 0.61 -7.72
CA GLY A 129 22.23 -0.11 -6.88
C GLY A 129 21.61 -1.26 -6.10
N VAL A 130 20.45 -1.01 -5.46
CA VAL A 130 19.72 -2.06 -4.71
C VAL A 130 19.15 -3.12 -5.67
N SER A 131 18.64 -2.73 -6.84
CA SER A 131 18.15 -3.68 -7.85
C SER A 131 19.29 -4.54 -8.43
N ALA A 132 20.46 -3.95 -8.65
CA ALA A 132 21.64 -4.69 -9.13
C ALA A 132 22.08 -5.75 -8.11
N ARG A 133 22.02 -5.43 -6.80
CA ARG A 133 22.36 -6.33 -5.70
C ARG A 133 21.31 -7.42 -5.51
N ALA A 134 20.04 -7.12 -5.76
CA ALA A 134 18.95 -8.06 -5.56
C ALA A 134 19.04 -9.28 -6.49
N ASP A 135 18.64 -10.44 -5.96
CA ASP A 135 18.51 -11.67 -6.74
C ASP A 135 17.28 -11.62 -7.66
N ALA A 136 16.21 -10.96 -7.18
CA ALA A 136 15.00 -10.69 -7.95
C ALA A 136 14.37 -9.35 -7.53
N VAL A 137 13.63 -8.73 -8.47
CA VAL A 137 12.90 -7.47 -8.25
C VAL A 137 11.45 -7.63 -8.69
N GLY A 138 10.54 -7.86 -7.73
CA GLY A 138 9.12 -8.01 -7.95
C GLY A 138 8.38 -6.67 -7.94
N VAL A 139 7.74 -6.31 -9.04
CA VAL A 139 6.96 -5.07 -9.20
C VAL A 139 5.48 -5.35 -9.39
N ARG A 140 4.64 -4.44 -8.92
CA ARG A 140 3.19 -4.64 -8.84
C ARG A 140 2.40 -4.14 -10.05
N ASP A 141 3.03 -3.46 -10.98
CA ASP A 141 2.37 -2.91 -12.19
C ASP A 141 3.37 -2.72 -13.34
N GLN A 142 2.84 -2.69 -14.57
CA GLN A 142 3.63 -2.60 -15.80
C GLN A 142 4.49 -1.34 -15.86
N GLU A 143 3.99 -0.20 -15.42
CA GLU A 143 4.76 1.05 -15.45
C GLU A 143 5.98 1.00 -14.53
N SER A 144 5.84 0.33 -13.35
CA SER A 144 6.98 0.06 -12.47
C SER A 144 8.03 -0.84 -13.13
N TYR A 145 7.58 -1.85 -13.91
CA TYR A 145 8.47 -2.67 -14.73
C TYR A 145 9.22 -1.81 -15.76
N ASP A 146 8.47 -1.03 -16.54
CA ASP A 146 9.03 -0.19 -17.61
C ASP A 146 10.03 0.84 -17.05
N HIS A 147 9.72 1.42 -15.89
CA HIS A 147 10.63 2.32 -15.19
C HIS A 147 11.94 1.65 -14.78
N LEU A 148 11.90 0.48 -14.16
CA LEU A 148 13.12 -0.23 -13.74
C LEU A 148 13.94 -0.71 -14.94
N HIS A 149 13.30 -1.27 -15.95
CA HIS A 149 13.95 -1.67 -17.19
C HIS A 149 14.61 -0.46 -17.88
N GLY A 150 13.88 0.66 -17.98
CA GLY A 150 14.42 1.91 -18.52
C GLY A 150 15.53 2.54 -17.65
N LEU A 151 15.63 2.18 -16.37
CA LEU A 151 16.73 2.56 -15.49
C LEU A 151 18.00 1.71 -15.73
N GLY A 152 17.88 0.58 -16.42
CA GLY A 152 18.97 -0.35 -16.71
C GLY A 152 18.98 -1.62 -15.87
N VAL A 153 17.90 -1.91 -15.14
CA VAL A 153 17.75 -3.20 -14.46
C VAL A 153 17.45 -4.28 -15.53
N PRO A 154 18.21 -5.39 -15.57
CA PRO A 154 17.99 -6.47 -16.53
C PRO A 154 16.58 -7.05 -16.44
N ALA A 155 15.94 -7.29 -17.59
CA ALA A 155 14.57 -7.75 -17.70
C ALA A 155 14.34 -9.09 -16.96
N GLU A 156 15.32 -9.99 -17.01
CA GLU A 156 15.31 -11.30 -16.35
C GLU A 156 15.31 -11.23 -14.82
N LYS A 157 15.71 -10.09 -14.23
CA LYS A 157 15.62 -9.83 -12.79
C LYS A 157 14.27 -9.26 -12.36
N ILE A 158 13.49 -8.70 -13.29
CA ILE A 158 12.25 -8.01 -12.98
C ILE A 158 11.07 -8.97 -13.14
N VAL A 159 10.36 -9.22 -12.06
CA VAL A 159 9.14 -10.04 -12.06
C VAL A 159 7.92 -9.13 -11.95
N LEU A 160 7.09 -9.16 -12.99
CA LEU A 160 5.83 -8.43 -13.00
C LEU A 160 4.73 -9.23 -12.31
N GLY A 161 4.10 -8.63 -11.32
CA GLY A 161 2.98 -9.22 -10.59
C GLY A 161 1.84 -8.23 -10.36
N ALA A 162 1.17 -8.37 -9.22
CA ALA A 162 0.18 -7.43 -8.71
C ALA A 162 0.46 -7.10 -7.23
N ASP A 163 -0.20 -6.08 -6.71
CA ASP A 163 0.00 -5.65 -5.31
C ASP A 163 -0.38 -6.77 -4.33
N VAL A 164 0.54 -7.16 -3.45
CA VAL A 164 0.32 -8.27 -2.50
C VAL A 164 -0.77 -7.97 -1.46
N ALA A 165 -1.20 -6.71 -1.30
CA ALA A 165 -2.37 -6.37 -0.49
C ALA A 165 -3.66 -7.09 -0.95
N LEU A 166 -3.71 -7.59 -2.19
CA LEU A 166 -4.78 -8.47 -2.69
C LEU A 166 -4.84 -9.82 -1.97
N LEU A 167 -3.74 -10.24 -1.34
CA LEU A 167 -3.63 -11.50 -0.60
C LEU A 167 -3.99 -11.34 0.89
N THR A 168 -4.53 -10.19 1.30
CA THR A 168 -4.89 -9.94 2.72
C THR A 168 -5.71 -11.06 3.35
N PRO A 169 -6.77 -11.63 2.71
CA PRO A 169 -7.57 -12.69 3.34
C PRO A 169 -6.79 -14.00 3.54
N GLU A 170 -5.74 -14.22 2.78
CA GLU A 170 -4.95 -15.46 2.81
C GLU A 170 -3.91 -15.44 3.94
N TYR A 171 -3.25 -14.29 4.14
CA TYR A 171 -2.16 -14.16 5.10
C TYR A 171 -2.57 -13.51 6.41
N LEU A 172 -3.58 -12.65 6.40
CA LEU A 172 -4.08 -11.91 7.56
C LEU A 172 -5.59 -12.13 7.71
N PRO A 173 -6.04 -13.38 7.98
CA PRO A 173 -7.45 -13.68 8.08
C PRO A 173 -8.09 -12.98 9.29
N PHE A 174 -9.31 -12.47 9.11
CA PHE A 174 -10.12 -11.84 10.15
C PHE A 174 -11.61 -12.07 9.88
N VAL A 175 -12.42 -11.88 10.91
CA VAL A 175 -13.88 -11.91 10.78
C VAL A 175 -14.38 -10.49 10.54
N PRO A 176 -15.03 -10.21 9.39
CA PRO A 176 -15.53 -8.87 9.11
C PRO A 176 -16.61 -8.41 10.11
N SER A 177 -16.43 -7.22 10.66
CA SER A 177 -17.45 -6.55 11.49
C SER A 177 -18.43 -5.82 10.57
N ARG A 178 -19.50 -6.52 10.14
CA ARG A 178 -20.45 -6.03 9.14
C ARG A 178 -21.21 -4.80 9.62
N SER A 179 -20.87 -3.63 9.09
CA SER A 179 -21.53 -2.36 9.38
C SER A 179 -22.65 -2.02 8.39
N GLY A 180 -22.57 -2.52 7.17
CA GLY A 180 -23.46 -2.15 6.06
C GLY A 180 -23.30 -0.69 5.59
N LYS A 181 -22.30 0.05 6.14
CA LYS A 181 -22.07 1.47 5.86
C LYS A 181 -21.09 1.67 4.70
N LEU A 182 -21.14 2.85 4.11
CA LEU A 182 -20.13 3.31 3.14
C LEU A 182 -18.90 3.83 3.92
N GLY A 183 -17.73 3.29 3.62
CA GLY A 183 -16.46 3.87 4.08
C GLY A 183 -16.13 5.12 3.25
N LEU A 184 -15.76 6.21 3.92
CA LEU A 184 -15.39 7.46 3.27
C LEU A 184 -14.05 7.96 3.84
N GLN A 185 -13.02 7.94 3.00
CA GLN A 185 -11.70 8.45 3.34
C GLN A 185 -11.30 9.50 2.30
N PHE A 186 -10.81 10.62 2.80
CA PHE A 186 -10.27 11.67 1.96
C PHE A 186 -9.15 12.39 2.71
N ASP A 187 -7.97 12.47 2.09
CA ASP A 187 -6.78 13.03 2.68
C ASP A 187 -6.36 14.33 1.99
N VAL A 188 -6.00 15.31 2.79
CA VAL A 188 -5.54 16.65 2.36
C VAL A 188 -4.22 16.60 1.59
N SER A 189 -3.36 15.64 1.87
CA SER A 189 -2.11 15.49 1.13
C SER A 189 -2.35 15.24 -0.37
N ALA A 190 -3.54 14.78 -0.75
CA ALA A 190 -3.98 14.72 -2.13
C ALA A 190 -4.20 16.11 -2.75
N PHE A 191 -4.42 17.16 -1.93
CA PHE A 191 -4.68 18.52 -2.43
C PHE A 191 -3.41 19.30 -2.71
N GLU A 192 -2.34 19.07 -1.97
CA GLU A 192 -1.06 19.75 -2.18
C GLU A 192 -0.50 19.47 -3.58
N ASP A 193 -0.84 18.31 -4.16
CA ASP A 193 -0.44 17.90 -5.51
C ASP A 193 -1.44 18.36 -6.61
N VAL A 194 -2.61 18.95 -6.24
CA VAL A 194 -3.66 19.37 -7.19
C VAL A 194 -3.65 20.90 -7.38
N GLN A 195 -2.50 21.45 -7.71
CA GLN A 195 -2.42 22.85 -8.07
C GLN A 195 -3.10 23.06 -9.43
N GLY A 196 -4.18 23.86 -9.44
CA GLY A 196 -4.86 24.30 -10.66
C GLY A 196 -6.33 23.88 -10.84
N ASN A 197 -6.84 22.90 -10.08
CA ASN A 197 -8.28 22.61 -10.12
C ASN A 197 -9.06 23.64 -9.28
N ARG A 198 -9.70 24.59 -9.96
CA ARG A 198 -10.49 25.66 -9.31
C ARG A 198 -11.73 25.16 -8.56
N GLU A 199 -12.23 23.97 -8.89
CA GLU A 199 -13.38 23.37 -8.20
C GLU A 199 -13.01 22.59 -6.94
N LEU A 200 -11.72 22.42 -6.65
CA LEU A 200 -11.26 21.63 -5.51
C LEU A 200 -11.87 22.04 -4.17
N PRO A 201 -11.94 23.33 -3.79
CA PRO A 201 -12.62 23.75 -2.55
C PRO A 201 -14.09 23.33 -2.50
N ALA A 202 -14.81 23.45 -3.61
CA ALA A 202 -16.21 23.06 -3.72
C ALA A 202 -16.41 21.54 -3.71
N ILE A 203 -15.44 20.78 -4.22
CA ILE A 203 -15.38 19.32 -4.10
C ILE A 203 -15.26 18.90 -2.62
N VAL A 204 -14.36 19.52 -1.86
CA VAL A 204 -14.19 19.27 -0.42
C VAL A 204 -15.45 19.58 0.36
N GLU A 205 -16.03 20.76 0.12
CA GLU A 205 -17.28 21.17 0.76
C GLU A 205 -18.43 20.19 0.44
N THR A 206 -18.52 19.74 -0.82
CA THR A 206 -19.51 18.75 -1.26
C THR A 206 -19.33 17.42 -0.55
N LEU A 207 -18.09 16.93 -0.39
CA LEU A 207 -17.79 15.71 0.38
C LEU A 207 -18.16 15.86 1.85
N GLY A 208 -17.83 16.99 2.47
CA GLY A 208 -18.22 17.29 3.85
C GLY A 208 -19.74 17.36 4.04
N ALA A 209 -20.46 18.02 3.14
CA ALA A 209 -21.91 18.09 3.16
C ALA A 209 -22.56 16.70 2.94
N TYR A 210 -22.00 15.90 2.05
CA TYR A 210 -22.42 14.52 1.82
C TYR A 210 -22.26 13.69 3.11
N ALA A 211 -21.08 13.69 3.72
CA ALA A 211 -20.80 12.95 4.94
C ALA A 211 -21.73 13.37 6.10
N ARG A 212 -21.96 14.69 6.26
CA ARG A 212 -22.88 15.23 7.29
C ARG A 212 -24.32 14.76 7.10
N LYS A 213 -24.81 14.82 5.85
CA LYS A 213 -26.17 14.37 5.51
C LYS A 213 -26.34 12.89 5.74
N ARG A 214 -25.32 12.08 5.50
CA ARG A 214 -25.30 10.62 5.61
C ARG A 214 -24.60 10.08 6.87
N ARG A 215 -24.43 10.90 7.90
CA ARG A 215 -23.60 10.57 9.08
C ARG A 215 -23.92 9.23 9.76
N LYS A 216 -25.15 8.70 9.62
CA LYS A 216 -25.55 7.39 10.13
C LYS A 216 -25.19 6.23 9.21
N ASP A 217 -24.99 6.50 7.92
CA ASP A 217 -24.78 5.52 6.85
C ASP A 217 -23.33 5.50 6.35
N VAL A 218 -22.46 6.34 6.92
CA VAL A 218 -21.04 6.43 6.56
C VAL A 218 -20.16 6.15 7.77
N ILE A 219 -18.96 5.61 7.49
CA ILE A 219 -17.83 5.56 8.42
C ILE A 219 -16.74 6.43 7.81
N LEU A 220 -16.32 7.45 8.52
CA LEU A 220 -15.16 8.25 8.15
C LEU A 220 -13.90 7.48 8.48
N ILE A 221 -12.93 7.45 7.57
CA ILE A 221 -11.70 6.71 7.75
C ILE A 221 -10.52 7.66 7.80
N ARG A 222 -9.61 7.44 8.75
CA ARG A 222 -8.33 8.11 8.85
C ARG A 222 -7.19 7.08 8.79
N ASN A 223 -6.33 7.23 7.79
CA ASN A 223 -5.19 6.35 7.58
C ASN A 223 -3.97 6.85 8.39
N GLY A 224 -3.76 6.28 9.58
CA GLY A 224 -2.63 6.59 10.44
C GLY A 224 -2.55 8.09 10.80
N ARG A 225 -1.39 8.70 10.53
CA ARG A 225 -1.14 10.13 10.82
C ARG A 225 -1.77 11.09 9.81
N ALA A 226 -2.34 10.59 8.72
CA ALA A 226 -3.02 11.42 7.75
C ALA A 226 -4.22 12.14 8.39
N ARG A 227 -4.36 13.44 8.11
CA ARG A 227 -5.51 14.21 8.60
C ARG A 227 -6.71 13.93 7.71
N SER A 228 -7.84 13.53 8.30
CA SER A 228 -9.10 13.52 7.57
C SER A 228 -9.77 14.88 7.72
N GLU A 229 -9.82 15.68 6.65
CA GLU A 229 -10.50 16.98 6.70
C GLU A 229 -12.03 16.87 6.66
N ILE A 230 -12.56 15.73 6.26
CA ILE A 230 -14.00 15.50 6.24
C ILE A 230 -14.54 15.28 7.66
N ALA A 231 -13.74 14.75 8.58
CA ALA A 231 -14.20 14.46 9.93
C ALA A 231 -14.75 15.69 10.69
N PRO A 232 -14.10 16.88 10.63
CA PRO A 232 -14.65 18.10 11.24
C PRO A 232 -15.95 18.56 10.59
N ALA A 233 -16.14 18.28 9.29
CA ALA A 233 -17.32 18.69 8.53
C ALA A 233 -18.56 17.81 8.79
N ALA A 234 -18.39 16.65 9.44
CA ALA A 234 -19.48 15.70 9.71
C ALA A 234 -19.51 15.27 11.19
N PRO A 235 -19.77 16.18 12.12
CA PRO A 235 -19.83 15.86 13.53
C PRO A 235 -20.90 14.79 13.80
N GLY A 236 -20.56 13.80 14.67
CA GLY A 236 -21.42 12.68 14.99
C GLY A 236 -21.45 11.53 13.97
N ALA A 237 -20.67 11.61 12.89
CA ALA A 237 -20.36 10.44 12.08
C ALA A 237 -19.34 9.53 12.80
N GLU A 238 -19.46 8.22 12.58
CA GLU A 238 -18.49 7.25 13.11
C GLU A 238 -17.13 7.48 12.47
N LEU A 239 -16.05 7.49 13.28
CA LEU A 239 -14.67 7.62 12.81
C LEU A 239 -13.91 6.32 13.07
N LEU A 240 -13.36 5.74 12.01
CA LEU A 240 -12.40 4.65 12.06
C LEU A 240 -11.00 5.19 11.79
N SER A 241 -10.15 5.22 12.80
CA SER A 241 -8.75 5.59 12.66
C SER A 241 -7.87 4.34 12.67
N TYR A 242 -6.91 4.28 11.77
CA TYR A 242 -5.91 3.23 11.79
C TYR A 242 -4.98 3.40 13.00
N THR A 243 -4.89 2.36 13.80
CA THR A 243 -3.96 2.22 14.93
C THR A 243 -3.17 0.93 14.83
N THR A 244 -3.86 -0.20 14.64
CA THR A 244 -3.27 -1.53 14.43
C THR A 244 -3.96 -2.24 13.28
N LEU A 245 -3.29 -3.23 12.68
CA LEU A 245 -3.89 -4.09 11.66
C LEU A 245 -5.03 -4.94 12.25
N GLU A 246 -4.85 -5.44 13.47
CA GLU A 246 -5.81 -6.29 14.17
C GLU A 246 -7.18 -5.62 14.34
N ASP A 247 -7.19 -4.37 14.80
CA ASP A 247 -8.42 -3.62 15.04
C ASP A 247 -9.04 -3.06 13.75
N PHE A 248 -8.21 -2.72 12.79
CA PHE A 248 -8.64 -1.98 11.61
C PHE A 248 -9.22 -2.87 10.51
N LEU A 249 -8.58 -4.04 10.24
CA LEU A 249 -8.98 -4.94 9.16
C LEU A 249 -10.43 -5.44 9.28
N PRO A 250 -10.92 -5.90 10.46
CA PRO A 250 -12.29 -6.36 10.60
C PRO A 250 -13.34 -5.28 10.30
N ARG A 251 -13.06 -4.04 10.68
CA ARG A 251 -13.96 -2.91 10.47
C ARG A 251 -13.93 -2.43 9.01
N LEU A 252 -12.76 -2.40 8.38
CA LEU A 252 -12.61 -2.10 6.97
C LEU A 252 -13.34 -3.16 6.12
N GLY A 253 -13.13 -4.45 6.41
CA GLY A 253 -13.75 -5.57 5.72
C GLY A 253 -15.26 -5.70 5.92
N GLY A 254 -15.84 -4.98 6.89
CA GLY A 254 -17.28 -4.97 7.19
C GLY A 254 -18.09 -3.90 6.46
N MET A 255 -17.48 -3.08 5.62
CA MET A 255 -18.15 -2.02 4.86
C MET A 255 -18.87 -2.57 3.63
N ARG A 256 -19.93 -1.90 3.17
CA ARG A 256 -20.64 -2.30 1.93
C ARG A 256 -19.97 -1.80 0.66
N ALA A 257 -19.29 -0.66 0.73
CA ALA A 257 -18.48 -0.06 -0.34
C ALA A 257 -17.48 0.90 0.29
N LEU A 258 -16.41 1.21 -0.44
CA LEU A 258 -15.40 2.16 -0.02
C LEU A 258 -15.20 3.27 -1.05
N PHE A 259 -15.16 4.50 -0.56
CA PHE A 259 -14.74 5.68 -1.30
C PHE A 259 -13.47 6.24 -0.65
N THR A 260 -12.36 6.31 -1.39
CA THR A 260 -11.05 6.65 -0.81
C THR A 260 -10.14 7.40 -1.77
N SER A 261 -9.19 8.17 -1.23
CA SER A 261 -8.04 8.70 -1.97
C SER A 261 -6.76 7.89 -1.74
N HIS A 262 -6.80 6.83 -0.92
CA HIS A 262 -5.66 5.98 -0.59
C HIS A 262 -5.70 4.63 -1.31
N LEU A 263 -4.65 4.34 -2.06
CA LEU A 263 -4.54 3.13 -2.88
C LEU A 263 -4.68 1.84 -2.07
N HIS A 264 -3.92 1.66 -0.99
CA HIS A 264 -3.97 0.39 -0.24
C HIS A 264 -5.30 0.16 0.49
N LEU A 265 -6.03 1.23 0.87
CA LEU A 265 -7.39 1.06 1.37
C LEU A 265 -8.31 0.49 0.27
N ALA A 266 -8.17 0.98 -0.97
CA ALA A 266 -8.92 0.46 -2.10
C ALA A 266 -8.56 -1.00 -2.41
N ILE A 267 -7.27 -1.33 -2.52
CA ILE A 267 -6.80 -2.70 -2.84
C ILE A 267 -7.25 -3.69 -1.75
N THR A 268 -7.07 -3.33 -0.48
CA THR A 268 -7.46 -4.20 0.65
C THR A 268 -8.95 -4.42 0.70
N SER A 269 -9.77 -3.38 0.52
CA SER A 269 -11.22 -3.53 0.46
C SER A 269 -11.65 -4.36 -0.75
N TYR A 270 -11.03 -4.16 -1.92
CA TYR A 270 -11.28 -4.96 -3.10
C TYR A 270 -10.95 -6.44 -2.86
N SER A 271 -9.85 -6.73 -2.16
CA SER A 271 -9.50 -8.11 -1.77
C SER A 271 -10.56 -8.78 -0.86
N GLN A 272 -11.37 -7.97 -0.16
CA GLN A 272 -12.48 -8.42 0.69
C GLN A 272 -13.83 -8.46 -0.05
N ARG A 273 -13.84 -8.34 -1.37
CA ARG A 273 -15.05 -8.25 -2.21
C ARG A 273 -15.93 -7.04 -1.90
N ILE A 274 -15.30 -5.92 -1.55
CA ILE A 274 -15.98 -4.65 -1.31
C ILE A 274 -15.76 -3.76 -2.53
N PRO A 275 -16.82 -3.29 -3.21
CA PRO A 275 -16.69 -2.34 -4.30
C PRO A 275 -15.97 -1.08 -3.84
N THR A 276 -14.95 -0.65 -4.59
CA THR A 276 -14.12 0.50 -4.25
C THR A 276 -14.18 1.57 -5.32
N PHE A 277 -14.10 2.83 -4.88
CA PHE A 277 -14.08 4.03 -5.72
C PHE A 277 -12.99 4.96 -5.21
N SER A 278 -12.21 5.56 -6.09
CA SER A 278 -11.14 6.46 -5.66
C SER A 278 -11.17 7.81 -6.34
N LEU A 279 -10.96 8.86 -5.53
CA LEU A 279 -10.47 10.14 -6.02
C LEU A 279 -8.95 10.06 -6.08
N TYR A 280 -8.34 10.36 -7.22
CA TYR A 280 -6.91 10.22 -7.35
C TYR A 280 -6.23 11.47 -7.92
N VAL A 281 -4.94 11.57 -7.61
CA VAL A 281 -3.99 12.52 -8.17
C VAL A 281 -2.79 11.76 -8.74
N ARG A 282 -2.49 10.62 -8.12
CA ARG A 282 -1.31 9.80 -8.46
C ARG A 282 -1.71 8.66 -9.37
N GLU A 283 -0.98 8.50 -10.46
CA GLU A 283 -1.25 7.52 -11.52
C GLU A 283 -1.32 6.06 -11.01
N LYS A 284 -0.60 5.73 -9.93
CA LYS A 284 -0.68 4.39 -9.32
C LYS A 284 -2.10 3.96 -8.94
N THR A 285 -2.97 4.91 -8.57
CA THR A 285 -4.37 4.62 -8.25
C THR A 285 -5.16 4.35 -9.53
N ARG A 286 -5.00 5.17 -10.58
CA ARG A 286 -5.61 4.93 -11.90
C ARG A 286 -5.25 3.54 -12.42
N ARG A 287 -3.94 3.18 -12.39
CA ARG A 287 -3.44 1.86 -12.83
C ARG A 287 -4.12 0.69 -12.13
N PHE A 288 -4.34 0.78 -10.82
CA PHE A 288 -5.06 -0.26 -10.09
C PHE A 288 -6.49 -0.44 -10.63
N TYR A 289 -7.22 0.65 -10.89
CA TYR A 289 -8.58 0.56 -11.43
C TYR A 289 -8.62 0.05 -12.88
N GLU A 290 -7.60 0.31 -13.66
CA GLU A 290 -7.41 -0.32 -14.97
C GLU A 290 -7.12 -1.82 -14.86
N GLN A 291 -6.26 -2.22 -13.91
CA GLN A 291 -5.95 -3.63 -13.65
C GLN A 291 -7.20 -4.43 -13.24
N ILE A 292 -8.09 -3.85 -12.44
CA ILE A 292 -9.34 -4.53 -12.06
C ILE A 292 -10.44 -4.43 -13.13
N GLY A 293 -10.20 -3.72 -14.25
CA GLY A 293 -11.17 -3.55 -15.34
C GLY A 293 -12.27 -2.52 -15.07
N HIS A 294 -12.08 -1.63 -14.11
CA HIS A 294 -13.05 -0.62 -13.67
C HIS A 294 -12.47 0.80 -13.65
N PRO A 295 -11.94 1.32 -14.78
CA PRO A 295 -11.37 2.68 -14.82
C PRO A 295 -12.40 3.76 -14.44
N GLU A 296 -13.69 3.52 -14.66
CA GLU A 296 -14.78 4.42 -14.28
C GLU A 296 -14.95 4.58 -12.76
N ARG A 297 -14.34 3.71 -11.96
CA ARG A 297 -14.31 3.81 -10.49
C ARG A 297 -13.14 4.64 -9.96
N ALA A 298 -12.40 5.31 -10.85
CA ALA A 298 -11.33 6.24 -10.50
C ALA A 298 -11.62 7.63 -11.09
N LEU A 299 -11.71 8.66 -10.26
CA LEU A 299 -11.97 10.03 -10.67
C LEU A 299 -10.73 10.89 -10.45
N ASP A 300 -10.23 11.49 -11.53
CA ASP A 300 -9.04 12.35 -11.50
C ASP A 300 -9.36 13.71 -10.88
N LEU A 301 -8.81 13.99 -9.70
CA LEU A 301 -9.01 15.26 -8.99
C LEU A 301 -8.40 16.47 -9.69
N ARG A 302 -7.45 16.28 -10.60
CA ARG A 302 -6.81 17.39 -11.33
C ARG A 302 -7.78 18.10 -12.28
N VAL A 303 -8.83 17.37 -12.74
CA VAL A 303 -9.80 17.84 -13.72
C VAL A 303 -11.27 17.63 -13.31
N ALA A 304 -11.50 16.98 -12.16
CA ALA A 304 -12.84 16.69 -11.68
C ALA A 304 -13.65 17.94 -11.37
N THR A 305 -14.95 17.88 -11.65
CA THR A 305 -15.94 18.90 -11.27
C THR A 305 -16.81 18.41 -10.10
N VAL A 306 -17.50 19.33 -9.42
CA VAL A 306 -18.53 18.99 -8.42
C VAL A 306 -19.63 18.10 -9.02
N LYS A 307 -19.99 18.30 -10.29
CA LYS A 307 -20.96 17.45 -10.99
C LYS A 307 -20.46 16.02 -11.14
N ASP A 308 -19.18 15.85 -11.49
CA ASP A 308 -18.55 14.54 -11.61
C ASP A 308 -18.50 13.83 -10.26
N LEU A 309 -18.09 14.54 -9.19
CA LEU A 309 -18.10 14.00 -7.85
C LEU A 309 -19.49 13.51 -7.41
N LYS A 310 -20.54 14.29 -7.64
CA LYS A 310 -21.92 13.89 -7.27
C LYS A 310 -22.36 12.61 -7.99
N ARG A 311 -22.05 12.48 -9.29
CA ARG A 311 -22.33 11.26 -10.06
C ARG A 311 -21.53 10.07 -9.51
N PHE A 312 -20.28 10.31 -9.18
CA PHE A 312 -19.35 9.33 -8.68
C PHE A 312 -19.78 8.78 -7.29
N LEU A 313 -20.17 9.66 -6.37
CA LEU A 313 -20.73 9.28 -5.07
C LEU A 313 -22.03 8.46 -5.23
N ALA A 314 -22.91 8.88 -6.15
CA ALA A 314 -24.15 8.14 -6.42
C ALA A 314 -23.89 6.74 -7.02
N ALA A 315 -22.83 6.58 -7.80
CA ALA A 315 -22.39 5.28 -8.29
C ALA A 315 -21.85 4.40 -7.15
N ALA A 316 -21.02 4.97 -6.28
CA ALA A 316 -20.47 4.26 -5.11
C ALA A 316 -21.57 3.78 -4.14
N GLU A 317 -22.64 4.58 -3.95
CA GLU A 317 -23.77 4.20 -3.11
C GLU A 317 -24.53 2.96 -3.62
N LYS A 318 -24.61 2.78 -4.93
CA LYS A 318 -25.35 1.71 -5.60
C LYS A 318 -24.49 0.51 -5.96
N ALA A 319 -23.17 0.62 -5.78
CA ALA A 319 -22.23 -0.39 -6.20
C ALA A 319 -22.47 -1.72 -5.49
N LYS A 320 -22.34 -2.80 -6.24
CA LYS A 320 -22.37 -4.18 -5.78
C LYS A 320 -21.18 -4.91 -6.36
N TRP A 321 -20.74 -5.95 -5.68
CA TRP A 321 -19.76 -6.87 -6.21
C TRP A 321 -20.35 -7.64 -7.39
N ALA A 322 -19.61 -7.78 -8.48
CA ALA A 322 -20.06 -8.42 -9.71
C ALA A 322 -19.11 -9.56 -10.09
N ASP A 323 -19.55 -10.44 -10.99
CA ASP A 323 -18.73 -11.56 -11.49
C ASP A 323 -17.44 -11.07 -12.18
N ALA A 324 -17.50 -9.92 -12.85
CA ALA A 324 -16.33 -9.29 -13.45
C ALA A 324 -15.29 -8.87 -12.39
N ASP A 325 -15.75 -8.36 -11.23
CA ASP A 325 -14.88 -8.07 -10.08
C ASP A 325 -14.21 -9.35 -9.57
N GLU A 326 -14.97 -10.45 -9.42
CA GLU A 326 -14.44 -11.74 -8.95
C GLU A 326 -13.40 -12.30 -9.91
N THR A 327 -13.65 -12.29 -11.21
CA THR A 327 -12.72 -12.76 -12.25
C THR A 327 -11.40 -11.95 -12.19
N SER A 328 -11.51 -10.61 -12.09
CA SER A 328 -10.34 -9.73 -11.97
C SER A 328 -9.57 -9.98 -10.67
N LEU A 329 -10.28 -10.16 -9.55
CA LEU A 329 -9.66 -10.46 -8.26
C LEU A 329 -8.85 -11.76 -8.30
N GLN A 330 -9.42 -12.84 -8.83
CA GLN A 330 -8.73 -14.13 -8.91
C GLN A 330 -7.47 -14.05 -9.78
N ARG A 331 -7.57 -13.42 -10.96
CA ARG A 331 -6.42 -13.20 -11.85
C ARG A 331 -5.31 -12.41 -11.14
N LEU A 332 -5.67 -11.30 -10.47
CA LEU A 332 -4.69 -10.44 -9.80
C LEU A 332 -4.08 -11.11 -8.55
N ARG A 333 -4.83 -11.93 -7.82
CA ARG A 333 -4.27 -12.76 -6.74
C ARG A 333 -3.23 -13.73 -7.26
N GLY A 334 -3.48 -14.41 -8.40
CA GLY A 334 -2.47 -15.23 -9.04
C GLY A 334 -1.19 -14.46 -9.33
N GLN A 335 -1.31 -13.25 -9.87
CA GLN A 335 -0.16 -12.37 -10.13
C GLN A 335 0.52 -11.86 -8.83
N ALA A 336 -0.24 -11.57 -7.77
CA ALA A 336 0.32 -11.17 -6.49
C ALA A 336 1.08 -12.34 -5.82
N ASN A 337 0.59 -13.58 -5.96
CA ASN A 337 1.26 -14.76 -5.46
C ASN A 337 2.66 -14.94 -6.08
N THR A 338 2.86 -14.63 -7.38
CA THR A 338 4.21 -14.69 -7.96
C THR A 338 5.22 -13.79 -7.25
N LEU A 339 4.78 -12.71 -6.62
CA LEU A 339 5.68 -11.80 -5.89
C LEU A 339 6.06 -12.30 -4.49
N VAL A 340 5.18 -12.98 -3.78
CA VAL A 340 5.53 -13.59 -2.49
C VAL A 340 6.35 -14.86 -2.68
N GLU A 341 6.13 -15.60 -3.78
CA GLU A 341 6.90 -16.78 -4.15
C GLU A 341 8.41 -16.50 -4.39
N LEU A 342 8.78 -15.25 -4.67
CA LEU A 342 10.19 -14.83 -4.74
C LEU A 342 10.94 -14.99 -3.41
N LEU A 343 10.22 -15.22 -2.31
CA LEU A 343 10.77 -15.28 -0.94
C LEU A 343 10.97 -16.73 -0.43
N ARG A 344 10.85 -17.72 -1.30
CA ARG A 344 11.05 -19.14 -0.96
C ARG A 344 12.50 -19.56 -0.87
#